data_7882d2f123f909232642807afd9de523
#
_entry.id   7882d2f123f909232642807afd9de523
#
_cell.length_a   1.000
_cell.length_b   1.000
_cell.length_c   1.000
_cell.angle_alpha   90.00
_cell.angle_beta   90.00
_cell.angle_gamma   90.00
#
_symmetry.space_group_name_H-M   'P 1'
#
loop_
_entity.id
_entity.type
_entity.pdbx_description
1 polymer ?
#
loop_
_entity_poly.entity_id
_entity_poly.type
_entity_poly.pdbx_seq_one_letter_code
_entity_poly.pdbx_strand_id
1 'polypeptide(L)'
;MKTSFALRVFSLLLLLTTLAAGCAAAPELSNADLLSTVVAQTLTAAPPTVLPPTLALPQIVTAESPAIPEASSTPETAGVRYVYTDADNVNLRVLPGTLFKVSRVMAKGSRLQLIGAAPGGEWLNVLNDEGINGWVGADLVTGGFDGPPPPLVTPQDVLIVSGRVTDVKGNPISGVGFAVIQKTGSGASRGDGITDATGTFYVFLPASVAGNWSVEFVSVSCKSNRMDANCQCLDGVCGKPDPQVIEVGLPLPAPLSFTWK
;
A
#
# COMPACT_ATOMS: atom_id res chain seq x y z
N MET A 1 -22.38 52.11 29.56
CA MET A 1 -22.25 50.85 28.77
C MET A 1 -22.62 50.96 27.28
N LYS A 2 -22.63 52.13 26.64
CA LYS A 2 -22.99 52.29 25.22
C LYS A 2 -21.81 52.56 24.25
N THR A 3 -20.63 52.85 24.79
CA THR A 3 -19.42 53.20 23.98
C THR A 3 -18.63 52.01 23.47
N SER A 4 -18.78 50.80 24.10
CA SER A 4 -18.03 49.63 23.72
C SER A 4 -18.56 48.90 22.46
N PHE A 5 -19.83 49.13 22.11
CA PHE A 5 -20.47 48.49 20.94
C PHE A 5 -20.08 49.15 19.61
N ALA A 6 -20.00 50.48 19.61
CA ALA A 6 -19.62 51.24 18.41
C ALA A 6 -18.17 50.98 17.98
N LEU A 7 -17.25 50.77 18.94
CA LEU A 7 -15.84 50.48 18.65
C LEU A 7 -15.62 49.11 18.03
N ARG A 8 -16.43 48.10 18.45
CA ARG A 8 -16.37 46.75 17.88
C ARG A 8 -16.94 46.66 16.46
N VAL A 9 -17.99 47.43 16.17
CA VAL A 9 -18.57 47.44 14.81
C VAL A 9 -17.64 48.15 13.84
N PHE A 10 -16.93 49.20 14.27
CA PHE A 10 -15.99 49.95 13.42
C PHE A 10 -14.73 49.08 13.11
N SER A 11 -14.25 48.26 14.08
CA SER A 11 -13.12 47.33 13.88
C SER A 11 -13.48 46.22 12.91
N LEU A 12 -14.74 45.74 12.94
CA LEU A 12 -15.21 44.66 12.04
C LEU A 12 -15.38 45.17 10.59
N LEU A 13 -15.81 46.43 10.42
CA LEU A 13 -15.98 47.03 9.11
C LEU A 13 -14.62 47.32 8.43
N LEU A 14 -13.59 47.67 9.21
CA LEU A 14 -12.24 47.92 8.69
C LEU A 14 -11.54 46.64 8.25
N LEU A 15 -11.87 45.48 8.88
CA LEU A 15 -11.31 44.20 8.51
C LEU A 15 -11.91 43.63 7.21
N LEU A 16 -13.14 44.01 6.85
CA LEU A 16 -13.82 43.54 5.63
C LEU A 16 -13.36 44.26 4.35
N THR A 17 -12.72 45.44 4.45
CA THR A 17 -12.29 46.20 3.28
C THR A 17 -10.91 45.85 2.75
N THR A 18 -10.12 44.99 3.43
CA THR A 18 -8.78 44.62 3.00
C THR A 18 -8.71 43.31 2.17
N LEU A 19 -9.84 42.62 1.94
CA LEU A 19 -9.89 41.37 1.18
C LEU A 19 -10.19 41.50 -0.33
N ALA A 20 -10.28 42.73 -0.87
CA ALA A 20 -10.73 42.96 -2.26
C ALA A 20 -9.62 43.41 -3.23
N ALA A 21 -8.33 43.15 -2.96
CA ALA A 21 -7.27 43.54 -3.90
C ALA A 21 -6.26 42.41 -4.07
N GLY A 22 -6.38 41.61 -5.12
CA GLY A 22 -5.34 40.65 -5.47
C GLY A 22 -5.71 39.50 -6.41
N CYS A 23 -6.49 39.74 -7.47
CA CYS A 23 -6.47 38.88 -8.63
C CYS A 23 -5.56 39.46 -9.71
N ALA A 24 -4.26 39.23 -9.64
CA ALA A 24 -3.36 39.38 -10.78
C ALA A 24 -3.38 38.04 -11.54
N ALA A 25 -3.85 38.06 -12.79
CA ALA A 25 -3.81 36.94 -13.70
C ALA A 25 -2.34 36.54 -13.98
N ALA A 26 -2.02 35.31 -13.78
CA ALA A 26 -0.74 34.73 -14.22
C ALA A 26 -0.73 34.64 -15.76
N PRO A 27 0.40 34.91 -16.45
CA PRO A 27 0.49 34.73 -17.89
C PRO A 27 0.41 33.23 -18.25
N GLU A 28 -0.52 32.90 -19.15
CA GLU A 28 -0.59 31.58 -19.78
C GLU A 28 0.66 31.39 -20.65
N LEU A 29 1.55 30.47 -20.26
CA LEU A 29 2.63 29.97 -21.11
C LEU A 29 2.02 29.07 -22.17
N SER A 30 2.06 29.53 -23.41
CA SER A 30 1.63 28.78 -24.59
C SER A 30 2.47 27.51 -24.77
N ASN A 31 1.80 26.38 -24.96
CA ASN A 31 2.40 25.05 -25.19
C ASN A 31 3.15 24.90 -26.54
N ALA A 32 3.41 26.00 -27.24
CA ALA A 32 4.08 25.98 -28.54
C ALA A 32 5.62 26.01 -28.49
N ASP A 33 6.22 26.36 -27.36
CA ASP A 33 7.67 26.56 -27.27
C ASP A 33 8.47 25.36 -26.71
N LEU A 34 7.82 24.22 -26.41
CA LEU A 34 8.51 23.02 -25.89
C LEU A 34 8.81 21.92 -26.92
N LEU A 35 8.57 22.17 -28.20
CA LEU A 35 8.71 21.13 -29.25
C LEU A 35 9.94 21.28 -30.15
N SER A 36 10.94 22.10 -29.83
CA SER A 36 12.06 22.38 -30.77
C SER A 36 13.44 21.97 -30.31
N THR A 37 13.63 21.15 -29.27
CA THR A 37 14.99 20.80 -28.88
C THR A 37 15.15 19.35 -28.43
N VAL A 38 14.83 18.38 -29.29
CA VAL A 38 15.42 17.02 -29.17
C VAL A 38 15.36 16.33 -30.53
N VAL A 39 16.22 16.67 -31.48
CA VAL A 39 16.64 15.75 -32.56
C VAL A 39 18.07 16.09 -32.95
N ALA A 40 19.02 15.61 -32.20
CA ALA A 40 20.41 15.38 -32.65
C ALA A 40 21.08 14.38 -31.71
N GLN A 41 20.72 13.10 -31.79
CA GLN A 41 21.57 12.05 -31.26
C GLN A 41 22.13 11.24 -32.40
N THR A 42 23.39 11.41 -32.59
CA THR A 42 24.38 10.80 -33.46
C THR A 42 24.27 9.28 -33.47
N LEU A 43 23.94 8.70 -34.64
CA LEU A 43 24.14 7.29 -34.93
C LEU A 43 25.65 7.01 -35.01
N THR A 44 26.22 6.52 -33.92
CA THR A 44 27.57 5.95 -33.93
C THR A 44 27.46 4.50 -34.37
N ALA A 45 27.98 4.23 -35.57
CA ALA A 45 28.05 2.88 -36.12
C ALA A 45 28.94 1.99 -35.23
N ALA A 46 28.38 0.85 -34.78
CA ALA A 46 29.15 -0.18 -34.11
C ALA A 46 30.08 -0.91 -35.07
N PRO A 47 31.30 -1.25 -34.66
CA PRO A 47 32.22 -2.03 -35.47
C PRO A 47 31.72 -3.48 -35.62
N PRO A 48 32.06 -4.21 -36.72
CA PRO A 48 31.61 -5.56 -36.96
C PRO A 48 32.19 -6.54 -35.92
N THR A 49 31.32 -7.24 -35.23
CA THR A 49 31.68 -8.32 -34.31
C THR A 49 32.18 -9.53 -35.07
N VAL A 50 33.45 -9.86 -34.92
CA VAL A 50 34.06 -11.09 -35.39
C VAL A 50 33.55 -12.23 -34.55
N LEU A 51 32.84 -13.19 -35.18
CA LEU A 51 32.38 -14.41 -34.55
C LEU A 51 33.59 -15.32 -34.20
N PRO A 52 33.67 -15.85 -32.96
CA PRO A 52 34.69 -16.84 -32.61
C PRO A 52 34.34 -18.19 -33.24
N PRO A 53 35.33 -19.06 -33.54
CA PRO A 53 35.12 -20.36 -34.18
C PRO A 53 34.31 -21.30 -33.28
N THR A 54 33.34 -21.97 -33.91
CA THR A 54 32.47 -22.99 -33.34
C THR A 54 33.33 -24.16 -32.84
N LEU A 55 33.42 -24.35 -31.54
CA LEU A 55 33.95 -25.55 -30.92
C LEU A 55 32.87 -26.65 -30.99
N ALA A 56 33.24 -27.81 -31.61
CA ALA A 56 32.39 -28.97 -31.68
C ALA A 56 32.05 -29.48 -30.26
N LEU A 57 30.75 -29.58 -29.96
CA LEU A 57 30.24 -30.19 -28.72
C LEU A 57 30.50 -31.68 -28.68
N PRO A 58 31.01 -32.25 -27.59
CA PRO A 58 31.03 -33.71 -27.40
C PRO A 58 29.60 -34.24 -27.29
N GLN A 59 29.30 -35.32 -28.00
CA GLN A 59 28.04 -36.03 -27.92
C GLN A 59 27.82 -36.55 -26.52
N ILE A 60 26.83 -36.01 -25.82
CA ILE A 60 26.38 -36.56 -24.53
C ILE A 60 25.51 -37.78 -24.83
N VAL A 61 25.97 -38.94 -24.42
CA VAL A 61 25.19 -40.16 -24.39
C VAL A 61 24.02 -39.95 -23.44
N THR A 62 22.81 -39.94 -23.98
CA THR A 62 21.58 -39.83 -23.21
C THR A 62 21.38 -41.07 -22.36
N ALA A 63 21.68 -40.98 -21.05
CA ALA A 63 21.20 -41.92 -20.08
C ALA A 63 19.70 -41.68 -19.87
N GLU A 64 18.91 -42.67 -20.19
CA GLU A 64 17.46 -42.72 -20.00
C GLU A 64 17.17 -42.57 -18.51
N SER A 65 16.68 -41.38 -18.10
CA SER A 65 16.26 -41.07 -16.73
C SER A 65 14.92 -41.78 -16.47
N PRO A 66 14.77 -42.55 -15.36
CA PRO A 66 13.48 -43.15 -15.04
C PRO A 66 12.42 -42.07 -14.88
N ALA A 67 11.30 -42.23 -15.59
CA ALA A 67 10.14 -41.35 -15.52
C ALA A 67 9.63 -41.30 -14.07
N ILE A 68 9.82 -40.14 -13.44
CA ILE A 68 9.14 -39.79 -12.18
C ILE A 68 7.66 -39.62 -12.57
N PRO A 69 6.71 -40.34 -11.90
CA PRO A 69 5.30 -40.11 -12.16
C PRO A 69 4.97 -38.67 -11.81
N GLU A 70 4.67 -37.90 -12.81
CA GLU A 70 4.12 -36.51 -12.68
C GLU A 70 2.82 -36.62 -11.88
N ALA A 71 2.87 -36.22 -10.60
CA ALA A 71 1.66 -36.06 -9.81
C ALA A 71 0.83 -34.99 -10.47
N SER A 72 -0.11 -35.42 -11.29
CA SER A 72 -1.13 -34.57 -11.90
C SER A 72 -1.99 -33.99 -10.76
N SER A 73 -1.57 -32.86 -10.21
CA SER A 73 -2.43 -32.09 -9.33
C SER A 73 -3.55 -31.49 -10.20
N THR A 74 -4.66 -32.23 -10.27
CA THR A 74 -5.93 -31.67 -10.75
C THR A 74 -6.16 -30.40 -9.94
N PRO A 75 -6.30 -29.21 -10.58
CA PRO A 75 -6.64 -28.01 -9.84
C PRO A 75 -8.03 -28.26 -9.24
N GLU A 76 -8.07 -28.41 -7.92
CA GLU A 76 -9.31 -28.43 -7.15
C GLU A 76 -10.02 -27.14 -7.48
N THR A 77 -11.18 -27.23 -8.14
CA THR A 77 -11.99 -26.05 -8.49
C THR A 77 -12.44 -25.44 -7.16
N ALA A 78 -11.64 -24.49 -6.67
CA ALA A 78 -11.97 -23.75 -5.46
C ALA A 78 -13.34 -23.09 -5.69
N GLY A 79 -14.33 -23.53 -4.94
CA GLY A 79 -15.69 -23.00 -5.05
C GLY A 79 -15.68 -21.49 -4.86
N VAL A 80 -16.59 -20.79 -5.53
CA VAL A 80 -16.74 -19.33 -5.38
C VAL A 80 -17.00 -19.00 -3.91
N ARG A 81 -16.15 -18.17 -3.31
CA ARG A 81 -16.27 -17.75 -1.91
C ARG A 81 -16.78 -16.32 -1.82
N TYR A 82 -17.55 -16.06 -0.79
CA TYR A 82 -18.12 -14.74 -0.53
C TYR A 82 -17.76 -14.28 0.88
N VAL A 83 -17.45 -12.99 1.00
CA VAL A 83 -17.35 -12.27 2.27
C VAL A 83 -18.47 -11.24 2.34
N TYR A 84 -18.79 -10.80 3.55
CA TYR A 84 -19.88 -9.86 3.80
C TYR A 84 -19.37 -8.69 4.63
N THR A 85 -19.73 -7.47 4.26
CA THR A 85 -19.36 -6.29 5.03
C THR A 85 -19.93 -6.34 6.45
N ASP A 86 -19.10 -6.08 7.46
CA ASP A 86 -19.47 -6.14 8.88
C ASP A 86 -19.97 -4.80 9.45
N ALA A 87 -19.82 -3.71 8.69
CA ALA A 87 -20.23 -2.37 9.08
C ALA A 87 -20.92 -1.64 7.93
N ASP A 88 -21.60 -0.53 8.24
CA ASP A 88 -22.05 0.43 7.25
C ASP A 88 -20.88 1.32 6.77
N ASN A 89 -21.06 1.88 5.58
CA ASN A 89 -20.10 2.79 4.95
C ASN A 89 -18.70 2.17 4.73
N VAL A 90 -18.65 0.87 4.44
CA VAL A 90 -17.40 0.21 4.07
C VAL A 90 -16.96 0.67 2.68
N ASN A 91 -15.76 1.18 2.58
CA ASN A 91 -15.21 1.68 1.33
C ASN A 91 -14.63 0.53 0.48
N LEU A 92 -15.19 0.32 -0.71
CA LEU A 92 -14.55 -0.43 -1.78
C LEU A 92 -13.65 0.51 -2.55
N ARG A 93 -12.35 0.23 -2.63
CA ARG A 93 -11.35 1.11 -3.23
C ARG A 93 -10.80 0.53 -4.53
N VAL A 94 -10.30 1.41 -5.40
CA VAL A 94 -9.72 1.00 -6.69
C VAL A 94 -8.42 0.21 -6.53
N LEU A 95 -7.64 0.47 -5.45
CA LEU A 95 -6.40 -0.20 -5.09
C LEU A 95 -6.33 -0.36 -3.56
N PRO A 96 -5.51 -1.30 -3.03
CA PRO A 96 -5.40 -1.52 -1.59
C PRO A 96 -4.71 -0.33 -0.91
N GLY A 97 -5.28 0.15 0.19
CA GLY A 97 -4.75 1.27 0.98
C GLY A 97 -5.72 2.42 1.13
N THR A 98 -5.61 3.11 2.27
CA THR A 98 -6.54 4.17 2.67
C THR A 98 -6.44 5.44 1.82
N LEU A 99 -5.31 5.65 1.13
CA LEU A 99 -5.07 6.82 0.28
C LEU A 99 -5.62 6.67 -1.14
N PHE A 100 -6.09 5.49 -1.53
CA PHE A 100 -6.67 5.29 -2.85
C PHE A 100 -8.14 5.69 -2.91
N LYS A 101 -8.57 6.07 -4.12
CA LYS A 101 -9.93 6.50 -4.40
C LYS A 101 -10.94 5.41 -4.03
N VAL A 102 -12.04 5.83 -3.42
CA VAL A 102 -13.22 5.00 -3.18
C VAL A 102 -13.99 4.86 -4.50
N SER A 103 -14.20 3.63 -4.94
CA SER A 103 -15.02 3.31 -6.11
C SER A 103 -16.49 3.17 -5.73
N ARG A 104 -16.79 2.62 -4.52
CA ARG A 104 -18.14 2.42 -4.01
C ARG A 104 -18.12 2.44 -2.48
N VAL A 105 -19.21 2.89 -1.87
CA VAL A 105 -19.49 2.75 -0.44
C VAL A 105 -20.49 1.64 -0.28
N MET A 106 -20.21 0.66 0.57
CA MET A 106 -21.00 -0.55 0.79
C MET A 106 -21.73 -0.45 2.13
N ALA A 107 -22.99 -0.88 2.16
CA ALA A 107 -23.76 -1.02 3.40
C ALA A 107 -23.35 -2.31 4.15
N LYS A 108 -23.67 -2.39 5.43
CA LYS A 108 -23.51 -3.62 6.21
C LYS A 108 -24.27 -4.79 5.57
N GLY A 109 -23.62 -5.97 5.55
CA GLY A 109 -24.17 -7.19 4.96
C GLY A 109 -24.08 -7.26 3.44
N SER A 110 -23.43 -6.28 2.77
CA SER A 110 -23.20 -6.37 1.33
C SER A 110 -22.33 -7.56 1.00
N ARG A 111 -22.79 -8.38 0.03
CA ARG A 111 -22.08 -9.56 -0.44
C ARG A 111 -20.99 -9.18 -1.41
N LEU A 112 -19.81 -9.77 -1.23
CA LEU A 112 -18.63 -9.54 -2.05
C LEU A 112 -18.01 -10.90 -2.40
N GLN A 113 -17.82 -11.18 -3.67
CA GLN A 113 -17.08 -12.37 -4.11
C GLN A 113 -15.60 -12.17 -3.84
N LEU A 114 -14.98 -13.09 -3.09
CA LEU A 114 -13.56 -13.05 -2.80
C LEU A 114 -12.75 -13.54 -4.00
N ILE A 115 -11.93 -12.68 -4.56
CA ILE A 115 -11.04 -12.97 -5.70
C ILE A 115 -9.65 -13.35 -5.19
N GLY A 116 -9.13 -12.62 -4.18
CA GLY A 116 -7.82 -12.86 -3.62
C GLY A 116 -7.48 -11.91 -2.49
N ALA A 117 -6.21 -11.92 -2.06
CA ALA A 117 -5.69 -11.04 -1.03
C ALA A 117 -4.38 -10.39 -1.48
N ALA A 118 -4.14 -9.15 -1.06
CA ALA A 118 -2.84 -8.51 -1.20
C ALA A 118 -1.79 -9.16 -0.28
N PRO A 119 -0.49 -8.97 -0.53
CA PRO A 119 0.57 -9.31 0.42
C PRO A 119 0.24 -8.76 1.82
N GLY A 120 0.46 -9.58 2.86
CA GLY A 120 0.09 -9.25 4.24
C GLY A 120 -1.36 -9.58 4.62
N GLY A 121 -2.25 -9.78 3.65
CA GLY A 121 -3.64 -10.23 3.89
C GLY A 121 -4.58 -9.17 4.46
N GLU A 122 -4.12 -7.94 4.70
CA GLU A 122 -4.96 -6.86 5.24
C GLU A 122 -5.97 -6.29 4.23
N TRP A 123 -5.73 -6.53 2.94
CA TRP A 123 -6.59 -6.08 1.86
C TRP A 123 -7.04 -7.25 1.01
N LEU A 124 -8.35 -7.33 0.78
CA LEU A 124 -8.97 -8.35 -0.06
C LEU A 124 -9.38 -7.74 -1.40
N ASN A 125 -9.02 -8.43 -2.48
CA ASN A 125 -9.55 -8.14 -3.80
C ASN A 125 -10.89 -8.83 -3.95
N VAL A 126 -11.92 -8.07 -4.28
CA VAL A 126 -13.30 -8.55 -4.31
C VAL A 126 -14.07 -8.01 -5.51
N LEU A 127 -15.15 -8.71 -5.87
CA LEU A 127 -16.12 -8.29 -6.87
C LEU A 127 -17.50 -8.12 -6.18
N ASN A 128 -18.11 -6.96 -6.30
CA ASN A 128 -19.46 -6.74 -5.76
C ASN A 128 -20.56 -7.28 -6.71
N ASP A 129 -21.82 -7.29 -6.25
CA ASP A 129 -22.95 -7.77 -7.04
C ASP A 129 -23.25 -6.93 -8.32
N GLU A 130 -22.68 -5.72 -8.42
CA GLU A 130 -22.77 -4.85 -9.60
C GLU A 130 -21.65 -5.16 -10.63
N GLY A 131 -20.76 -6.11 -10.36
CA GLY A 131 -19.60 -6.41 -11.20
C GLY A 131 -18.42 -5.44 -11.04
N ILE A 132 -18.39 -4.64 -9.96
CA ILE A 132 -17.29 -3.72 -9.67
C ILE A 132 -16.20 -4.48 -8.92
N ASN A 133 -15.02 -4.61 -9.53
CA ASN A 133 -13.84 -5.10 -8.85
C ASN A 133 -13.21 -3.99 -8.00
N GLY A 134 -12.68 -4.35 -6.83
CA GLY A 134 -12.02 -3.41 -5.94
C GLY A 134 -11.38 -4.08 -4.73
N TRP A 135 -10.93 -3.26 -3.80
CA TRP A 135 -10.24 -3.68 -2.60
C TRP A 135 -10.97 -3.20 -1.35
N VAL A 136 -11.08 -4.09 -0.38
CA VAL A 136 -11.69 -3.84 0.92
C VAL A 136 -10.74 -4.28 2.04
N GLY A 137 -10.75 -3.59 3.19
CA GLY A 137 -10.02 -4.03 4.37
C GLY A 137 -10.54 -5.37 4.87
N ALA A 138 -9.66 -6.32 5.12
CA ALA A 138 -10.03 -7.65 5.60
C ALA A 138 -10.71 -7.61 6.97
N ASP A 139 -10.40 -6.60 7.77
CA ASP A 139 -10.99 -6.34 9.09
C ASP A 139 -12.42 -5.77 9.03
N LEU A 140 -12.89 -5.37 7.85
CA LEU A 140 -14.22 -4.79 7.61
C LEU A 140 -15.22 -5.79 7.03
N VAL A 141 -14.83 -7.06 6.91
CA VAL A 141 -15.67 -8.12 6.34
C VAL A 141 -15.63 -9.39 7.18
N THR A 142 -16.64 -10.22 7.03
CA THR A 142 -16.79 -11.52 7.70
C THR A 142 -17.11 -12.62 6.70
N GLY A 143 -16.89 -13.89 7.09
CA GLY A 143 -17.14 -15.06 6.24
C GLY A 143 -16.08 -15.28 5.16
N GLY A 144 -16.22 -16.37 4.41
CA GLY A 144 -15.36 -16.68 3.26
C GLY A 144 -13.93 -17.11 3.59
N PHE A 145 -13.59 -17.23 4.87
CA PHE A 145 -12.23 -17.61 5.32
C PHE A 145 -12.11 -19.10 5.64
N ASP A 146 -13.19 -19.84 5.56
CA ASP A 146 -13.17 -21.29 5.72
C ASP A 146 -12.53 -21.93 4.48
N GLY A 147 -11.49 -22.71 4.68
CA GLY A 147 -10.77 -23.39 3.61
C GLY A 147 -9.37 -22.81 3.35
N PRO A 148 -8.77 -23.08 2.17
CA PRO A 148 -7.42 -22.62 1.84
C PRO A 148 -7.35 -21.09 1.81
N PRO A 149 -6.18 -20.48 2.07
CA PRO A 149 -6.03 -19.04 1.98
C PRO A 149 -6.42 -18.53 0.57
N PRO A 150 -6.95 -17.30 0.45
CA PRO A 150 -7.27 -16.73 -0.85
C PRO A 150 -6.00 -16.60 -1.70
N PRO A 151 -6.12 -16.68 -3.04
CA PRO A 151 -4.99 -16.45 -3.93
C PRO A 151 -4.31 -15.11 -3.66
N LEU A 152 -2.97 -15.10 -3.73
CA LEU A 152 -2.22 -13.87 -3.61
C LEU A 152 -2.38 -13.04 -4.89
N VAL A 153 -2.82 -11.79 -4.73
CA VAL A 153 -2.94 -10.81 -5.81
C VAL A 153 -2.00 -9.65 -5.53
N THR A 154 -0.95 -9.53 -6.33
CA THR A 154 -0.02 -8.39 -6.23
C THR A 154 -0.63 -7.20 -6.96
N PRO A 155 -0.96 -6.10 -6.25
CA PRO A 155 -1.50 -4.91 -6.89
C PRO A 155 -0.44 -4.26 -7.79
N GLN A 156 -0.90 -3.72 -8.94
CA GLN A 156 -0.06 -2.95 -9.87
C GLN A 156 -0.26 -1.46 -9.63
N ASP A 157 0.66 -0.63 -10.10
CA ASP A 157 0.60 0.84 -10.02
C ASP A 157 0.53 1.37 -8.57
N VAL A 158 1.14 0.64 -7.64
CA VAL A 158 1.27 1.01 -6.24
C VAL A 158 2.74 1.08 -5.84
N LEU A 159 3.04 1.93 -4.88
CA LEU A 159 4.29 1.92 -4.16
C LEU A 159 4.09 1.13 -2.87
N ILE A 160 4.97 0.15 -2.61
CA ILE A 160 4.89 -0.71 -1.43
C ILE A 160 5.96 -0.30 -0.43
N VAL A 161 5.54 0.05 0.76
CA VAL A 161 6.41 0.17 1.93
C VAL A 161 6.24 -1.10 2.75
N SER A 162 7.32 -1.84 2.96
CA SER A 162 7.29 -3.08 3.72
C SER A 162 8.44 -3.14 4.73
N GLY A 163 8.24 -3.93 5.76
CA GLY A 163 9.27 -4.19 6.75
C GLY A 163 8.95 -5.44 7.53
N ARG A 164 9.97 -5.95 8.25
CA ARG A 164 9.87 -7.17 9.03
C ARG A 164 10.25 -6.91 10.49
N VAL A 165 9.47 -7.49 11.40
CA VAL A 165 9.72 -7.48 12.85
C VAL A 165 10.12 -8.89 13.29
N THR A 166 11.24 -8.99 13.98
CA THR A 166 11.69 -10.24 14.61
C THR A 166 12.08 -9.99 16.07
N ASP A 167 12.03 -11.03 16.89
CA ASP A 167 12.64 -10.97 18.22
C ASP A 167 14.18 -11.01 18.14
N VAL A 168 14.84 -10.90 19.28
CA VAL A 168 16.31 -10.97 19.39
C VAL A 168 16.90 -12.32 18.96
N LYS A 169 16.08 -13.36 18.79
CA LYS A 169 16.47 -14.69 18.32
C LYS A 169 16.20 -14.88 16.81
N GLY A 170 15.58 -13.88 16.16
CA GLY A 170 15.22 -13.93 14.75
C GLY A 170 13.83 -14.53 14.46
N ASN A 171 13.04 -14.86 15.49
CA ASN A 171 11.68 -15.34 15.28
C ASN A 171 10.76 -14.20 14.82
N PRO A 172 9.82 -14.45 13.88
CA PRO A 172 8.90 -13.44 13.41
C PRO A 172 7.92 -13.00 14.52
N ILE A 173 7.58 -11.71 14.54
CA ILE A 173 6.59 -11.15 15.46
C ILE A 173 5.41 -10.65 14.65
N SER A 174 4.26 -11.30 14.82
CA SER A 174 2.98 -10.95 14.18
C SER A 174 2.19 -9.96 15.03
N GLY A 175 1.32 -9.15 14.39
CA GLY A 175 0.40 -8.26 15.10
C GLY A 175 1.00 -6.93 15.54
N VAL A 176 2.16 -6.54 15.01
CA VAL A 176 2.78 -5.22 15.26
C VAL A 176 2.31 -4.24 14.20
N GLY A 177 1.65 -3.16 14.64
CA GLY A 177 1.09 -2.13 13.76
C GLY A 177 2.03 -0.97 13.52
N PHE A 178 2.17 -0.58 12.26
CA PHE A 178 2.95 0.57 11.79
C PHE A 178 2.07 1.54 11.01
N ALA A 179 2.39 2.82 11.12
CA ALA A 179 1.88 3.86 10.26
C ALA A 179 3.00 4.41 9.38
N VAL A 180 2.71 4.57 8.10
CA VAL A 180 3.58 5.25 7.14
C VAL A 180 3.00 6.63 6.88
N ILE A 181 3.69 7.67 7.33
CA ILE A 181 3.14 9.02 7.45
C ILE A 181 4.01 10.02 6.69
N GLN A 182 3.36 10.89 5.93
CA GLN A 182 3.98 12.10 5.40
C GLN A 182 3.30 13.32 6.03
N LYS A 183 4.03 14.06 6.83
CA LYS A 183 3.57 15.32 7.43
C LYS A 183 3.78 16.45 6.43
N THR A 184 2.71 17.11 6.02
CA THR A 184 2.73 18.31 5.19
C THR A 184 2.17 19.48 5.96
N GLY A 185 2.47 20.72 5.55
CA GLY A 185 1.97 21.92 6.24
C GLY A 185 0.44 22.04 6.31
N SER A 186 -0.30 21.27 5.50
CA SER A 186 -1.77 21.28 5.43
C SER A 186 -2.43 20.02 5.99
N GLY A 187 -1.65 19.06 6.52
CA GLY A 187 -2.17 17.79 7.03
C GLY A 187 -1.15 16.66 7.01
N ALA A 188 -1.63 15.45 7.10
CA ALA A 188 -0.81 14.25 6.97
C ALA A 188 -1.47 13.25 6.03
N SER A 189 -0.68 12.67 5.14
CA SER A 189 -1.05 11.45 4.43
C SER A 189 -0.60 10.26 5.26
N ARG A 190 -1.46 9.24 5.39
CA ARG A 190 -1.19 8.08 6.24
C ARG A 190 -1.70 6.79 5.61
N GLY A 191 -0.84 5.79 5.58
CA GLY A 191 -1.20 4.39 5.37
C GLY A 191 -0.81 3.57 6.59
N ASP A 192 -1.56 2.51 6.88
CA ASP A 192 -1.31 1.63 8.02
C ASP A 192 -1.05 0.20 7.55
N GLY A 193 -0.28 -0.56 8.32
CA GLY A 193 0.02 -1.96 8.07
C GLY A 193 0.32 -2.70 9.37
N ILE A 194 -0.06 -3.98 9.44
CA ILE A 194 0.16 -4.87 10.58
C ILE A 194 1.03 -6.05 10.13
N THR A 195 1.97 -6.49 10.97
CA THR A 195 2.78 -7.66 10.65
C THR A 195 1.94 -8.93 10.64
N ASP A 196 2.10 -9.70 9.56
CA ASP A 196 1.50 -11.03 9.36
C ASP A 196 2.23 -12.14 10.15
N ALA A 197 1.86 -13.39 9.92
CA ALA A 197 2.48 -14.55 10.58
C ALA A 197 3.98 -14.71 10.28
N THR A 198 4.50 -14.09 9.21
CA THR A 198 5.93 -14.06 8.88
C THR A 198 6.66 -12.89 9.54
N GLY A 199 5.95 -12.07 10.32
CA GLY A 199 6.45 -10.83 10.91
C GLY A 199 6.58 -9.68 9.91
N THR A 200 6.00 -9.79 8.72
CA THR A 200 6.12 -8.78 7.66
C THR A 200 4.86 -7.92 7.57
N PHE A 201 5.01 -6.60 7.49
CA PHE A 201 3.92 -5.68 7.18
C PHE A 201 4.07 -5.11 5.76
N TYR A 202 2.94 -4.70 5.19
CA TYR A 202 2.86 -4.07 3.88
C TYR A 202 1.94 -2.86 3.94
N VAL A 203 2.41 -1.72 3.46
CA VAL A 203 1.59 -0.51 3.29
C VAL A 203 1.62 -0.12 1.82
N PHE A 204 0.44 0.03 1.24
CA PHE A 204 0.26 0.36 -0.16
C PHE A 204 -0.05 1.85 -0.31
N LEU A 205 0.74 2.53 -1.11
CA LEU A 205 0.64 3.97 -1.36
C LEU A 205 0.49 4.23 -2.86
N PRO A 206 -0.13 5.35 -3.28
CA PRO A 206 -0.15 5.74 -4.67
C PRO A 206 1.26 5.85 -5.26
N ALA A 207 1.47 5.34 -6.47
CA ALA A 207 2.78 5.38 -7.14
C ALA A 207 3.31 6.81 -7.36
N SER A 208 2.43 7.80 -7.31
CA SER A 208 2.78 9.23 -7.45
C SER A 208 3.37 9.87 -6.19
N VAL A 209 3.31 9.19 -5.03
CA VAL A 209 3.88 9.77 -3.80
C VAL A 209 5.41 9.67 -3.82
N ALA A 210 6.05 10.71 -3.29
CA ALA A 210 7.50 10.82 -3.22
C ALA A 210 7.91 11.62 -1.97
N GLY A 211 9.22 11.77 -1.76
CA GLY A 211 9.77 12.58 -0.68
C GLY A 211 9.96 11.81 0.62
N ASN A 212 10.08 12.55 1.72
CA ASN A 212 10.37 11.98 3.02
C ASN A 212 9.09 11.56 3.74
N TRP A 213 9.11 10.35 4.27
CA TRP A 213 8.04 9.74 5.04
C TRP A 213 8.62 9.21 6.35
N SER A 214 7.80 9.07 7.38
CA SER A 214 8.15 8.33 8.59
C SER A 214 7.39 7.02 8.66
N VAL A 215 8.07 5.95 9.08
CA VAL A 215 7.46 4.67 9.43
C VAL A 215 7.48 4.58 10.95
N GLU A 216 6.31 4.65 11.56
CA GLU A 216 6.16 4.81 13.01
C GLU A 216 5.43 3.60 13.60
N PHE A 217 5.96 3.03 14.68
CA PHE A 217 5.22 2.06 15.49
C PHE A 217 3.99 2.73 16.11
N VAL A 218 2.84 2.09 15.99
CA VAL A 218 1.56 2.61 16.53
C VAL A 218 1.10 1.84 17.76
N SER A 219 0.95 0.53 17.60
CA SER A 219 0.40 -0.35 18.63
C SER A 219 0.61 -1.81 18.26
N VAL A 220 0.12 -2.71 19.10
CA VAL A 220 0.01 -4.14 18.77
C VAL A 220 -1.45 -4.54 18.66
N SER A 221 -1.71 -5.61 17.90
CA SER A 221 -3.03 -6.20 17.79
C SER A 221 -3.25 -7.22 18.90
N CYS A 222 -4.20 -6.99 19.80
CA CYS A 222 -4.60 -7.96 20.84
C CYS A 222 -5.68 -8.94 20.38
N LYS A 223 -6.41 -8.60 19.35
CA LYS A 223 -7.53 -9.43 18.87
C LYS A 223 -7.59 -9.30 17.36
N SER A 224 -7.21 -10.34 16.65
CA SER A 224 -7.27 -10.41 15.17
C SER A 224 -6.81 -9.11 14.47
N ASN A 225 -5.96 -9.12 13.57
CA ASN A 225 -5.47 -8.15 12.57
C ASN A 225 -5.93 -6.68 12.63
N ARG A 226 -6.40 -6.19 13.81
CA ARG A 226 -6.79 -4.80 14.03
C ARG A 226 -5.80 -4.14 14.98
N MET A 227 -5.29 -2.98 14.59
CA MET A 227 -4.55 -2.12 15.50
C MET A 227 -5.49 -1.63 16.62
N ASP A 228 -5.11 -1.89 17.86
CA ASP A 228 -5.81 -1.41 19.03
C ASP A 228 -4.87 -0.51 19.85
N ALA A 229 -5.14 0.80 19.86
CA ALA A 229 -4.33 1.78 20.57
C ALA A 229 -4.19 1.49 22.09
N ASN A 230 -5.10 0.70 22.65
CA ASN A 230 -5.04 0.29 24.07
C ASN A 230 -4.19 -0.98 24.28
N CYS A 231 -3.73 -1.61 23.23
CA CYS A 231 -2.96 -2.82 23.29
C CYS A 231 -1.47 -2.54 23.34
N GLN A 232 -0.80 -3.04 24.37
CA GLN A 232 0.63 -2.84 24.60
C GLN A 232 1.45 -4.14 24.59
N CYS A 233 0.77 -5.29 24.62
CA CYS A 233 1.42 -6.58 24.79
C CYS A 233 0.85 -7.61 23.82
N LEU A 234 1.74 -8.37 23.15
CA LEU A 234 1.42 -9.53 22.33
C LEU A 234 1.50 -10.79 23.18
N ASP A 235 0.39 -11.55 23.30
CA ASP A 235 0.32 -12.78 24.10
C ASP A 235 0.91 -12.64 25.52
N GLY A 236 0.68 -11.49 26.16
CA GLY A 236 1.20 -11.18 27.48
C GLY A 236 2.65 -10.69 27.51
N VAL A 237 3.34 -10.64 26.37
CA VAL A 237 4.70 -10.09 26.24
C VAL A 237 4.62 -8.63 25.81
N CYS A 238 4.90 -7.73 26.74
CA CYS A 238 4.94 -6.30 26.46
C CYS A 238 6.31 -5.92 25.92
N GLY A 239 6.33 -5.26 24.78
CA GLY A 239 7.56 -4.83 24.12
C GLY A 239 7.28 -3.76 23.08
N LYS A 240 8.32 -3.32 22.41
CA LYS A 240 8.25 -2.37 21.30
C LYS A 240 9.28 -2.73 20.23
N PRO A 241 9.03 -2.41 18.97
CA PRO A 241 10.05 -2.56 17.95
C PRO A 241 11.16 -1.50 18.15
N ASP A 242 12.36 -1.88 17.84
CA ASP A 242 13.51 -0.98 17.81
C ASP A 242 14.11 -1.02 16.38
N PRO A 243 14.19 0.13 15.70
CA PRO A 243 13.68 1.45 16.14
C PRO A 243 12.14 1.56 16.12
N GLN A 244 11.58 2.52 16.91
CA GLN A 244 10.13 2.79 16.89
C GLN A 244 9.71 3.71 15.74
N VAL A 245 10.65 4.48 15.19
CA VAL A 245 10.44 5.42 14.08
C VAL A 245 11.64 5.34 13.16
N ILE A 246 11.37 5.28 11.86
CA ILE A 246 12.39 5.37 10.81
C ILE A 246 11.94 6.43 9.79
N GLU A 247 12.79 7.43 9.54
CA GLU A 247 12.60 8.34 8.41
C GLU A 247 13.11 7.71 7.13
N VAL A 248 12.30 7.75 6.07
CA VAL A 248 12.59 7.10 4.79
C VAL A 248 12.29 8.02 3.61
N GLY A 249 13.11 7.92 2.58
CA GLY A 249 12.77 8.44 1.26
C GLY A 249 12.06 7.38 0.43
N LEU A 250 11.00 7.76 -0.28
CA LEU A 250 10.30 6.84 -1.18
C LEU A 250 10.72 7.06 -2.63
N PRO A 251 10.82 5.96 -3.43
CA PRO A 251 10.58 4.56 -3.08
C PRO A 251 11.68 3.95 -2.21
N LEU A 252 11.32 2.93 -1.40
CA LEU A 252 12.28 2.20 -0.57
C LEU A 252 13.21 1.34 -1.45
N PRO A 253 14.53 1.31 -1.17
CA PRO A 253 15.46 0.43 -1.88
C PRO A 253 15.36 -1.03 -1.42
N ALA A 254 14.88 -1.28 -0.20
CA ALA A 254 14.72 -2.60 0.39
C ALA A 254 13.70 -2.56 1.54
N PRO A 255 13.12 -3.72 1.94
CA PRO A 255 12.28 -3.80 3.14
C PRO A 255 13.01 -3.35 4.41
N LEU A 256 12.27 -2.71 5.32
CA LEU A 256 12.78 -2.27 6.61
C LEU A 256 12.93 -3.44 7.59
N SER A 257 13.76 -3.28 8.62
CA SER A 257 13.98 -4.29 9.65
C SER A 257 13.84 -3.68 11.03
N PHE A 258 13.11 -4.41 11.90
CA PHE A 258 12.85 -4.00 13.27
C PHE A 258 13.10 -5.18 14.21
N THR A 259 13.63 -4.89 15.41
CA THR A 259 13.83 -5.90 16.44
C THR A 259 12.85 -5.64 17.60
N TRP A 260 12.07 -6.64 17.95
CA TRP A 260 11.17 -6.59 19.10
C TRP A 260 11.98 -6.73 20.40
N LYS A 261 11.82 -5.77 21.33
CA LYS A 261 12.52 -5.71 22.64
C LYS A 261 11.56 -5.45 23.78
#